data_a8171291aa65b2736fe613c5215074c4
#
_entry.id   a8171291aa65b2736fe613c5215074c4
#
_cell.length_a   1.000
_cell.length_b   1.000
_cell.length_c   1.000
_cell.angle_alpha   90.00
_cell.angle_beta   90.00
_cell.angle_gamma   90.00
#
_symmetry.space_group_name_H-M   'P 1'
#
loop_
_entity.id
_entity.type
_entity.pdbx_description
1 polymer ?
#
loop_
_entity_poly.entity_id
_entity_poly.type
_entity_poly.pdbx_seq_one_letter_code
_entity_poly.pdbx_strand_id
1 'polypeptide(L)'
;LDPLPRIILVAGLGLVTIGKSVKETEIAADIYQHTIGIIRKSFNIGQFSPLKDNDLCDMEYWSLEQAKLGKNKPPTAQGKIIYITGAASGIGLATAKLFAENGSSLFLIDLDKETLI
;
A
#
# COMPACT_ATOMS: atom_id res chain seq x y z
N LEU A 1 -9.47 -15.62 0.36
CA LEU A 1 -9.31 -14.25 0.86
C LEU A 1 -7.88 -14.06 1.36
N ASP A 2 -7.28 -12.89 1.12
CA ASP A 2 -5.97 -12.53 1.67
C ASP A 2 -6.07 -12.53 3.22
N PRO A 3 -5.26 -13.31 3.92
CA PRO A 3 -5.33 -13.40 5.39
C PRO A 3 -4.80 -12.14 6.09
N LEU A 4 -4.11 -11.26 5.37
CA LEU A 4 -3.55 -10.05 5.94
C LEU A 4 -4.52 -8.87 5.79
N PRO A 5 -4.81 -8.15 6.89
CA PRO A 5 -5.65 -6.96 6.82
C PRO A 5 -4.96 -5.88 5.98
N ARG A 6 -5.70 -5.28 5.06
CA ARG A 6 -5.24 -4.10 4.30
C ARG A 6 -5.52 -2.80 5.02
N ILE A 7 -6.51 -2.82 5.90
CA ILE A 7 -7.00 -1.67 6.65
C ILE A 7 -7.06 -2.03 8.13
N ILE A 8 -6.49 -1.18 8.97
CA ILE A 8 -6.56 -1.29 10.43
C ILE A 8 -7.02 0.06 10.99
N LEU A 9 -8.10 0.06 11.74
CA LEU A 9 -8.56 1.23 12.48
C LEU A 9 -8.02 1.18 13.90
N VAL A 10 -7.31 2.21 14.30
CA VAL A 10 -6.75 2.32 15.65
C VAL A 10 -7.42 3.49 16.38
N ALA A 11 -8.10 3.18 17.49
CA ALA A 11 -8.77 4.19 18.28
C ALA A 11 -7.78 5.28 18.75
N GLY A 12 -8.12 6.54 18.52
CA GLY A 12 -7.29 7.68 18.88
C GLY A 12 -6.11 7.98 17.94
N LEU A 13 -5.76 7.05 17.04
CA LEU A 13 -4.71 7.25 16.04
C LEU A 13 -5.28 7.49 14.63
N GLY A 14 -6.26 6.67 14.23
CA GLY A 14 -6.89 6.77 12.92
C GLY A 14 -6.76 5.51 12.07
N LEU A 15 -6.51 5.70 10.78
CA LEU A 15 -6.41 4.66 9.76
C LEU A 15 -4.95 4.27 9.52
N VAL A 16 -4.67 2.99 9.56
CA VAL A 16 -3.39 2.41 9.12
C VAL A 16 -3.66 1.49 7.93
N THR A 17 -2.90 1.65 6.87
CA THR A 17 -3.02 0.83 5.66
C THR A 17 -1.77 -0.02 5.45
N ILE A 18 -1.95 -1.22 4.92
CA ILE A 18 -0.87 -2.18 4.67
C ILE A 18 -0.90 -2.57 3.19
N GLY A 19 0.25 -2.53 2.54
CA GLY A 19 0.41 -2.88 1.14
C GLY A 19 1.85 -3.29 0.80
N LYS A 20 2.06 -3.81 -0.39
CA LYS A 20 3.38 -4.20 -0.91
C LYS A 20 4.21 -3.03 -1.43
N SER A 21 3.58 -1.86 -1.56
CA SER A 21 4.22 -0.61 -1.98
C SER A 21 3.50 0.59 -1.37
N VAL A 22 4.16 1.74 -1.32
CA VAL A 22 3.55 3.01 -0.87
C VAL A 22 2.29 3.30 -1.68
N LYS A 23 2.34 3.13 -3.00
CA LYS A 23 1.18 3.34 -3.88
C LYS A 23 -0.02 2.46 -3.51
N GLU A 24 0.20 1.19 -3.16
CA GLU A 24 -0.89 0.31 -2.72
C GLU A 24 -1.50 0.78 -1.39
N THR A 25 -0.68 1.27 -0.46
CA THR A 25 -1.18 1.80 0.81
C THR A 25 -1.98 3.08 0.63
N GLU A 26 -1.55 3.97 -0.26
CA GLU A 26 -2.29 5.19 -0.63
C GLU A 26 -3.64 4.86 -1.26
N ILE A 27 -3.67 3.95 -2.23
CA ILE A 27 -4.93 3.49 -2.87
C ILE A 27 -5.88 2.90 -1.81
N ALA A 28 -5.37 2.06 -0.91
CA ALA A 28 -6.19 1.49 0.16
C ALA A 28 -6.74 2.57 1.11
N ALA A 29 -5.94 3.59 1.43
CA ALA A 29 -6.37 4.72 2.24
C ALA A 29 -7.48 5.52 1.57
N ASP A 30 -7.32 5.87 0.29
CA ASP A 30 -8.32 6.63 -0.48
C ASP A 30 -9.66 5.90 -0.57
N ILE A 31 -9.62 4.59 -0.91
CA ILE A 31 -10.83 3.77 -0.97
C ILE A 31 -11.54 3.73 0.38
N TYR A 32 -10.79 3.57 1.46
CA TYR A 32 -11.41 3.45 2.78
C TYR A 32 -11.91 4.79 3.31
N GLN A 33 -11.25 5.91 3.02
CA GLN A 33 -11.76 7.25 3.33
C GLN A 33 -13.12 7.49 2.67
N HIS A 34 -13.25 7.10 1.40
CA HIS A 34 -14.54 7.16 0.70
C HIS A 34 -15.60 6.27 1.38
N THR A 35 -15.22 5.05 1.75
CA THR A 35 -16.09 4.09 2.45
C THR A 35 -16.58 4.63 3.79
N ILE A 36 -15.70 5.24 4.60
CA ILE A 36 -16.10 5.90 5.86
C ILE A 36 -17.16 6.97 5.61
N GLY A 37 -16.98 7.76 4.55
CA GLY A 37 -17.94 8.78 4.14
C GLY A 37 -19.32 8.19 3.83
N ILE A 38 -19.37 7.07 3.13
CA ILE A 38 -20.61 6.34 2.81
C ILE A 38 -21.25 5.80 4.09
N ILE A 39 -20.47 5.12 4.95
CA ILE A 39 -20.95 4.56 6.23
C ILE A 39 -21.57 5.67 7.08
N ARG A 40 -20.90 6.81 7.24
CA ARG A 40 -21.44 7.94 8.01
C ARG A 40 -22.75 8.49 7.44
N LYS A 41 -22.83 8.60 6.12
CA LYS A 41 -24.06 9.11 5.46
C LYS A 41 -25.20 8.10 5.55
N SER A 42 -24.94 6.79 5.54
CA SER A 42 -25.97 5.76 5.62
C SER A 42 -26.75 5.81 6.93
N PHE A 43 -26.12 6.21 8.03
CA PHE A 43 -26.81 6.40 9.32
C PHE A 43 -27.86 7.50 9.31
N ASN A 44 -27.85 8.41 8.33
CA ASN A 44 -28.89 9.43 8.19
C ASN A 44 -30.17 8.91 7.53
N ILE A 45 -30.10 7.76 6.83
CA ILE A 45 -31.21 7.17 6.08
C ILE A 45 -31.57 5.74 6.54
N GLY A 46 -30.77 5.14 7.42
CA GLY A 46 -30.98 3.79 7.91
C GLY A 46 -29.80 3.26 8.71
N GLN A 47 -29.55 1.96 8.60
CA GLN A 47 -28.40 1.30 9.20
C GLN A 47 -27.43 0.83 8.12
N PHE A 48 -26.14 0.99 8.36
CA PHE A 48 -25.14 0.35 7.53
C PHE A 48 -25.13 -1.16 7.80
N SER A 49 -25.26 -1.95 6.74
CA SER A 49 -25.08 -3.40 6.80
C SER A 49 -24.01 -3.80 5.79
N PRO A 50 -22.93 -4.44 6.23
CA PRO A 50 -21.91 -4.93 5.30
C PRO A 50 -22.47 -6.08 4.44
N LEU A 51 -21.86 -6.31 3.29
CA LEU A 51 -22.12 -7.50 2.49
C LEU A 51 -21.70 -8.77 3.26
N LYS A 52 -22.33 -9.90 2.94
CA LYS A 52 -21.93 -11.19 3.47
C LYS A 52 -20.58 -11.62 2.86
N ASP A 53 -19.82 -12.43 3.59
CA ASP A 53 -18.51 -12.89 3.14
C ASP A 53 -18.55 -13.62 1.78
N ASN A 54 -19.61 -14.38 1.51
CA ASN A 54 -19.78 -15.05 0.22
C ASN A 54 -19.93 -14.05 -0.92
N ASP A 55 -20.77 -13.01 -0.73
CA ASP A 55 -21.01 -11.98 -1.74
C ASP A 55 -19.72 -11.17 -2.00
N LEU A 56 -18.95 -10.89 -0.94
CA LEU A 56 -17.64 -10.25 -1.06
C LEU A 56 -16.67 -11.12 -1.85
N CYS A 57 -16.61 -12.42 -1.55
CA CYS A 57 -15.75 -13.36 -2.24
C CYS A 57 -16.09 -13.46 -3.72
N ASP A 58 -17.38 -13.57 -4.06
CA ASP A 58 -17.84 -13.67 -5.45
C ASP A 58 -17.48 -12.42 -6.26
N MET A 59 -17.58 -11.23 -5.65
CA MET A 59 -17.21 -9.97 -6.30
C MET A 59 -15.70 -9.83 -6.45
N GLU A 60 -14.92 -10.12 -5.41
CA GLU A 60 -13.47 -9.96 -5.42
C GLU A 60 -12.78 -10.92 -6.41
N TYR A 61 -13.29 -12.15 -6.52
CA TYR A 61 -12.72 -13.16 -7.40
C TYR A 61 -13.46 -13.32 -8.73
N TRP A 62 -14.35 -12.40 -9.06
CA TRP A 62 -14.99 -12.39 -10.37
C TRP A 62 -13.95 -12.25 -11.48
N SER A 63 -14.04 -13.14 -12.47
CA SER A 63 -13.02 -13.26 -13.52
C SER A 63 -12.76 -11.98 -14.30
N LEU A 64 -13.77 -11.14 -14.52
CA LEU A 64 -13.61 -9.84 -15.18
C LEU A 64 -12.87 -8.82 -14.31
N GLU A 65 -13.09 -8.81 -13.00
CA GLU A 65 -12.34 -7.94 -12.09
C GLU A 65 -10.89 -8.39 -11.98
N GLN A 66 -10.64 -9.68 -11.88
CA GLN A 66 -9.29 -10.24 -11.88
C GLN A 66 -8.54 -9.93 -13.19
N ALA A 67 -9.23 -9.91 -14.33
CA ALA A 67 -8.64 -9.54 -15.61
C ALA A 67 -8.20 -8.07 -15.66
N LYS A 68 -8.90 -7.16 -14.98
CA LYS A 68 -8.56 -5.74 -14.90
C LYS A 68 -7.31 -5.46 -14.08
N LEU A 69 -6.98 -6.31 -13.10
CA LEU A 69 -5.83 -6.12 -12.21
C LEU A 69 -4.47 -6.25 -12.94
N GLY A 70 -4.50 -6.63 -14.21
CA GLY A 70 -3.31 -6.69 -15.06
C GLY A 70 -2.36 -7.84 -14.72
N LYS A 71 -1.65 -8.32 -15.74
CA LYS A 71 -0.65 -9.40 -15.62
C LYS A 71 0.78 -8.88 -15.51
N ASN A 72 0.98 -7.62 -15.12
CA ASN A 72 2.33 -7.09 -15.02
C ASN A 72 3.06 -7.78 -13.87
N LYS A 73 4.20 -8.38 -14.19
CA LYS A 73 5.10 -8.90 -13.15
C LYS A 73 5.52 -7.73 -12.27
N PRO A 74 5.37 -7.85 -10.94
CA PRO A 74 5.84 -6.80 -10.05
C PRO A 74 7.36 -6.64 -10.18
N PRO A 75 7.89 -5.44 -9.97
CA PRO A 75 9.34 -5.22 -9.90
C PRO A 75 10.01 -6.18 -8.91
N THR A 76 11.24 -6.59 -9.21
CA THR A 76 11.94 -7.67 -8.49
C THR A 76 12.13 -7.38 -6.99
N ALA A 77 12.24 -6.12 -6.62
CA ALA A 77 12.43 -5.68 -5.24
C ALA A 77 11.17 -5.05 -4.62
N GLN A 78 10.01 -5.16 -5.26
CA GLN A 78 8.76 -4.62 -4.72
C GLN A 78 8.44 -5.23 -3.35
N GLY A 79 8.08 -4.36 -2.39
CA GLY A 79 7.75 -4.75 -1.03
C GLY A 79 8.96 -5.05 -0.13
N LYS A 80 10.19 -4.91 -0.64
CA LYS A 80 11.41 -5.00 0.17
C LYS A 80 11.74 -3.65 0.79
N ILE A 81 12.21 -3.68 2.03
CA ILE A 81 12.74 -2.53 2.75
C ILE A 81 14.26 -2.70 2.81
N ILE A 82 15.01 -1.78 2.23
CA ILE A 82 16.44 -1.86 2.08
C ILE A 82 17.11 -0.71 2.85
N TYR A 83 18.06 -1.04 3.70
CA TYR A 83 18.89 -0.07 4.40
C TYR A 83 20.25 0.04 3.70
N ILE A 84 20.65 1.26 3.31
CA ILE A 84 21.90 1.50 2.59
C ILE A 84 22.70 2.55 3.34
N THR A 85 23.89 2.19 3.77
CA THR A 85 24.86 3.11 4.35
C THR A 85 25.83 3.62 3.28
N GLY A 86 26.36 4.83 3.42
CA GLY A 86 27.15 5.47 2.38
C GLY A 86 26.33 5.80 1.13
N ALA A 87 25.05 6.15 1.32
CA ALA A 87 24.08 6.27 0.24
C ALA A 87 24.16 7.59 -0.55
N ALA A 88 24.92 8.57 -0.05
CA ALA A 88 25.04 9.89 -0.69
C ALA A 88 25.90 9.88 -1.95
N SER A 89 26.82 8.91 -2.12
CA SER A 89 27.74 8.89 -3.26
C SER A 89 28.17 7.47 -3.67
N GLY A 90 28.92 7.39 -4.77
CA GLY A 90 29.59 6.18 -5.20
C GLY A 90 28.71 4.94 -5.31
N ILE A 91 29.17 3.83 -4.75
CA ILE A 91 28.49 2.51 -4.83
C ILE A 91 27.16 2.54 -4.08
N GLY A 92 27.10 3.19 -2.90
CA GLY A 92 25.87 3.29 -2.10
C GLY A 92 24.76 4.01 -2.88
N LEU A 93 25.06 5.13 -3.50
CA LEU A 93 24.12 5.88 -4.34
C LEU A 93 23.64 5.07 -5.55
N ALA A 94 24.56 4.40 -6.25
CA ALA A 94 24.22 3.57 -7.40
C ALA A 94 23.31 2.40 -6.99
N THR A 95 23.61 1.79 -5.85
CA THR A 95 22.78 0.71 -5.26
C THR A 95 21.40 1.23 -4.87
N ALA A 96 21.33 2.41 -4.26
CA ALA A 96 20.05 3.03 -3.89
C ALA A 96 19.15 3.24 -5.12
N LYS A 97 19.70 3.83 -6.17
CA LYS A 97 18.97 4.05 -7.43
C LYS A 97 18.46 2.75 -8.03
N LEU A 98 19.30 1.72 -8.10
CA LEU A 98 18.91 0.41 -8.65
C LEU A 98 17.76 -0.22 -7.88
N PHE A 99 17.79 -0.22 -6.55
CA PHE A 99 16.71 -0.76 -5.72
C PHE A 99 15.44 0.08 -5.79
N ALA A 100 15.55 1.42 -5.87
CA ALA A 100 14.40 2.29 -6.07
C ALA A 100 13.69 2.00 -7.41
N GLU A 101 14.43 1.89 -8.49
CA GLU A 101 13.90 1.54 -9.82
C GLU A 101 13.22 0.17 -9.84
N ASN A 102 13.66 -0.74 -8.96
CA ASN A 102 13.07 -2.08 -8.80
C ASN A 102 11.95 -2.13 -7.74
N GLY A 103 11.46 -0.97 -7.26
CA GLY A 103 10.24 -0.85 -6.47
C GLY A 103 10.40 -1.14 -4.99
N SER A 104 11.62 -1.08 -4.44
CA SER A 104 11.85 -1.19 -2.99
C SER A 104 11.63 0.15 -2.27
N SER A 105 11.34 0.06 -0.97
CA SER A 105 11.39 1.20 -0.04
C SER A 105 12.79 1.29 0.56
N LEU A 106 13.36 2.50 0.58
CA LEU A 106 14.76 2.70 0.98
C LEU A 106 14.89 3.50 2.27
N PHE A 107 15.79 3.06 3.14
CA PHE A 107 16.35 3.85 4.24
C PHE A 107 17.78 4.18 3.90
N LEU A 108 18.04 5.44 3.57
CA LEU A 108 19.36 5.93 3.17
C LEU A 108 20.06 6.55 4.37
N ILE A 109 21.30 6.15 4.60
CA ILE A 109 22.11 6.60 5.74
C ILE A 109 23.46 7.08 5.20
N ASP A 110 23.83 8.32 5.49
CA ASP A 110 25.14 8.87 5.17
C ASP A 110 25.55 9.91 6.22
N LEU A 111 26.83 10.23 6.27
CA LEU A 111 27.36 11.33 7.06
C LEU A 111 27.13 12.68 6.37
N ASP A 112 27.11 12.67 5.04
CA ASP A 112 26.85 13.84 4.20
C ASP A 112 25.33 14.03 4.01
N LYS A 113 24.77 14.94 4.81
CA LYS A 113 23.34 15.25 4.77
C LYS A 113 22.93 16.08 3.55
N GLU A 114 23.87 16.83 2.96
CA GLU A 114 23.56 17.75 1.86
C GLU A 114 23.36 17.01 0.55
N THR A 115 24.06 15.89 0.38
CA THR A 115 23.99 15.06 -0.83
C THR A 115 22.99 13.88 -0.70
N LEU A 116 22.39 13.68 0.47
CA LEU A 116 21.47 12.57 0.72
C LEU A 116 20.03 12.83 0.20
N ILE A 117 19.79 13.87 -0.55
CA ILE A 117 18.45 14.28 -1.03
C ILE A 117 18.07 13.58 -2.33
#